data_aa6fa2085b1bc2f44188f2e2934f9f43
#
_entry.id   aa6fa2085b1bc2f44188f2e2934f9f43
#
_cell.length_a   1.000
_cell.length_b   1.000
_cell.length_c   1.000
_cell.angle_alpha   90.00
_cell.angle_beta   90.00
_cell.angle_gamma   90.00
#
_symmetry.space_group_name_H-M   'P 1'
#
loop_
_entity.id
_entity.type
_entity.pdbx_description
1 polymer ?
#
loop_
_entity_poly.entity_id
_entity_poly.type
_entity_poly.pdbx_seq_one_letter_code
_entity_poly.pdbx_strand_id
1 'polypeptide(L)'
;MAKQKEEFVTHIASRTEDFPQWYTDIILKSDMVDYSEVKGCMVIKPYGYAVWELMQHELDTRFKATGHKNAYFPLFIPEHLLQKEKDHVEGFAPEVAWVTQGGEEKLAERLCVRPTSETIICSMYSKWIQSYRDLPLLYNQWANVVRWEKNTRPFLRTSEFLWQEGHTAHATAEEAQEETERMLEVTVTLWRTCLQFPLSAAERAKKRNLRERKQPIPLRR
;
A
#
# COMPACT_ATOMS: atom_id res chain seq x y z
N MET A 1 -17.54 -13.63 35.93
CA MET A 1 -16.68 -13.44 34.75
C MET A 1 -15.74 -14.63 34.66
N ALA A 2 -16.02 -15.55 33.75
CA ALA A 2 -15.18 -16.75 33.56
C ALA A 2 -13.91 -16.30 32.82
N LYS A 3 -12.73 -16.49 33.42
CA LYS A 3 -11.45 -16.38 32.73
C LYS A 3 -11.46 -17.37 31.57
N GLN A 4 -11.54 -16.88 30.34
CA GLN A 4 -11.14 -17.70 29.20
C GLN A 4 -9.71 -18.18 29.44
N LYS A 5 -9.53 -19.49 29.62
CA LYS A 5 -8.22 -20.09 29.56
C LYS A 5 -7.68 -19.79 28.16
N GLU A 6 -6.57 -19.05 28.09
CA GLU A 6 -5.75 -19.01 26.87
C GLU A 6 -5.39 -20.45 26.53
N GLU A 7 -6.03 -21.01 25.52
CA GLU A 7 -5.60 -22.27 24.93
C GLU A 7 -4.24 -22.00 24.26
N PHE A 8 -3.21 -22.38 24.95
CA PHE A 8 -1.88 -22.42 24.37
C PHE A 8 -1.95 -23.38 23.17
N VAL A 9 -1.86 -22.85 21.96
CA VAL A 9 -1.79 -23.66 20.75
C VAL A 9 -0.52 -24.50 20.84
N THR A 10 -0.66 -25.75 21.22
CA THR A 10 0.46 -26.68 21.45
C THR A 10 0.92 -27.36 20.17
N HIS A 11 0.15 -27.23 19.08
CA HIS A 11 0.43 -27.91 17.82
C HIS A 11 0.45 -26.92 16.65
N ILE A 12 1.42 -27.08 15.76
CA ILE A 12 1.47 -26.38 14.47
C ILE A 12 1.01 -27.38 13.42
N ALA A 13 0.09 -26.97 12.54
CA ALA A 13 -0.37 -27.80 11.44
C ALA A 13 0.80 -28.24 10.54
N SER A 14 0.65 -29.38 9.90
CA SER A 14 1.66 -29.88 8.97
C SER A 14 1.72 -29.00 7.72
N ARG A 15 2.92 -28.54 7.34
CA ARG A 15 3.13 -27.73 6.14
C ARG A 15 2.68 -28.44 4.85
N THR A 16 2.79 -29.77 4.82
CA THR A 16 2.47 -30.59 3.64
C THR A 16 1.01 -30.96 3.55
N GLU A 17 0.30 -31.01 4.69
CA GLU A 17 -1.11 -31.41 4.76
C GLU A 17 -2.03 -30.20 4.75
N ASP A 18 -1.71 -29.15 5.50
CA ASP A 18 -2.48 -27.91 5.56
C ASP A 18 -1.55 -26.67 5.58
N PHE A 19 -1.04 -26.29 4.43
CA PHE A 19 -0.19 -25.11 4.28
C PHE A 19 -0.85 -23.80 4.76
N PRO A 20 -2.13 -23.54 4.47
CA PRO A 20 -2.80 -22.34 4.96
C PRO A 20 -2.85 -22.24 6.49
N GLN A 21 -3.16 -23.33 7.18
CA GLN A 21 -3.21 -23.34 8.63
C GLN A 21 -1.79 -23.28 9.22
N TRP A 22 -0.84 -24.04 8.67
CA TRP A 22 0.57 -23.98 9.06
C TRP A 22 1.11 -22.54 9.00
N TYR A 23 0.82 -21.80 7.92
CA TYR A 23 1.24 -20.41 7.78
C TYR A 23 0.67 -19.52 8.89
N THR A 24 -0.61 -19.65 9.19
CA THR A 24 -1.29 -18.88 10.24
C THR A 24 -0.73 -19.22 11.63
N ASP A 25 -0.55 -20.50 11.92
CA ASP A 25 -0.03 -20.97 13.21
C ASP A 25 1.38 -20.45 13.47
N ILE A 26 2.26 -20.48 12.47
CA ILE A 26 3.63 -19.95 12.61
C ILE A 26 3.62 -18.48 12.94
N ILE A 27 2.85 -17.66 12.21
CA ILE A 27 2.82 -16.22 12.41
C ILE A 27 2.31 -15.86 13.80
N LEU A 28 1.25 -16.50 14.26
CA LEU A 28 0.68 -16.27 15.58
C LEU A 28 1.62 -16.74 16.69
N LYS A 29 2.20 -17.94 16.55
CA LYS A 29 3.12 -18.50 17.54
C LYS A 29 4.48 -17.82 17.61
N SER A 30 4.93 -17.23 16.52
CA SER A 30 6.17 -16.44 16.51
C SER A 30 6.03 -15.08 17.17
N ASP A 31 4.87 -14.75 17.71
CA ASP A 31 4.58 -13.48 18.37
C ASP A 31 4.74 -12.24 17.47
N MET A 32 4.57 -12.44 16.16
CA MET A 32 4.70 -11.36 15.18
C MET A 32 3.43 -10.52 15.03
N VAL A 33 2.26 -11.17 15.17
CA VAL A 33 0.96 -10.52 14.95
C VAL A 33 -0.10 -11.16 15.83
N ASP A 34 -1.17 -10.42 16.11
CA ASP A 34 -2.37 -10.93 16.76
C ASP A 34 -3.63 -10.41 16.08
N TYR A 35 -4.74 -11.09 16.28
CA TYR A 35 -6.04 -10.62 15.80
C TYR A 35 -6.51 -9.44 16.65
N SER A 36 -7.04 -8.41 15.99
CA SER A 36 -7.73 -7.33 16.68
C SER A 36 -9.23 -7.64 16.79
N GLU A 37 -9.95 -6.80 17.54
CA GLU A 37 -11.41 -6.85 17.62
C GLU A 37 -12.09 -6.41 16.32
N VAL A 38 -11.35 -5.71 15.46
CA VAL A 38 -11.84 -5.29 14.14
C VAL A 38 -11.50 -6.36 13.12
N LYS A 39 -12.53 -7.00 12.57
CA LYS A 39 -12.35 -8.09 11.60
C LYS A 39 -11.46 -7.65 10.42
N GLY A 40 -10.42 -8.43 10.19
CA GLY A 40 -9.48 -8.20 9.09
C GLY A 40 -8.36 -7.21 9.38
N CYS A 41 -8.41 -6.52 10.52
CA CYS A 41 -7.31 -5.68 11.01
C CYS A 41 -6.50 -6.45 12.04
N MET A 42 -5.19 -6.42 11.92
CA MET A 42 -4.27 -7.13 12.79
C MET A 42 -3.48 -6.18 13.67
N VAL A 43 -3.14 -6.64 14.87
CA VAL A 43 -2.13 -5.97 15.69
C VAL A 43 -0.77 -6.53 15.31
N ILE A 44 0.08 -5.72 14.72
CA ILE A 44 1.48 -6.10 14.48
C ILE A 44 2.23 -5.89 15.80
N LYS A 45 2.68 -6.98 16.38
CA LYS A 45 3.36 -6.97 17.69
C LYS A 45 4.82 -6.45 17.55
N PRO A 46 5.47 -6.06 18.64
CA PRO A 46 6.79 -5.43 18.58
C PRO A 46 7.82 -6.20 17.76
N TYR A 47 7.84 -7.52 17.83
CA TYR A 47 8.76 -8.33 17.04
C TYR A 47 8.50 -8.25 15.53
N GLY A 48 7.24 -8.35 15.12
CA GLY A 48 6.84 -8.19 13.72
C GLY A 48 7.02 -6.74 13.24
N TYR A 49 6.76 -5.77 14.11
CA TYR A 49 6.90 -4.36 13.77
C TYR A 49 8.37 -3.94 13.60
N ALA A 50 9.28 -4.50 14.43
CA ALA A 50 10.72 -4.26 14.28
C ALA A 50 11.24 -4.73 12.90
N VAL A 51 10.71 -5.83 12.35
CA VAL A 51 11.05 -6.25 10.98
C VAL A 51 10.58 -5.20 9.96
N TRP A 52 9.38 -4.66 10.15
CA TRP A 52 8.87 -3.57 9.31
C TRP A 52 9.75 -2.32 9.38
N GLU A 53 10.13 -1.89 10.58
CA GLU A 53 11.00 -0.70 10.78
C GLU A 53 12.36 -0.86 10.09
N LEU A 54 12.96 -2.04 10.16
CA LEU A 54 14.23 -2.33 9.48
C LEU A 54 14.07 -2.27 7.95
N MET A 55 13.03 -2.88 7.40
CA MET A 55 12.75 -2.83 5.95
C MET A 55 12.45 -1.39 5.50
N GLN A 56 11.67 -0.65 6.28
CA GLN A 56 11.35 0.74 6.01
C GLN A 56 12.61 1.60 5.99
N HIS A 57 13.47 1.47 7.00
CA HIS A 57 14.71 2.23 7.12
C HIS A 57 15.64 2.00 5.92
N GLU A 58 15.85 0.75 5.56
CA GLU A 58 16.72 0.39 4.43
C GLU A 58 16.16 0.90 3.09
N LEU A 59 14.87 0.73 2.86
CA LEU A 59 14.24 1.16 1.62
C LEU A 59 14.17 2.69 1.53
N ASP A 60 13.83 3.37 2.63
CA ASP A 60 13.76 4.83 2.72
C ASP A 60 15.13 5.49 2.46
N THR A 61 16.18 4.89 2.99
CA THR A 61 17.56 5.34 2.75
C THR A 61 17.91 5.28 1.27
N ARG A 62 17.51 4.21 0.58
CA ARG A 62 17.75 4.03 -0.85
C ARG A 62 16.92 5.00 -1.69
N PHE A 63 15.66 5.22 -1.34
CA PHE A 63 14.82 6.23 -2.01
C PHE A 63 15.39 7.62 -1.87
N LYS A 64 15.83 8.02 -0.69
CA LYS A 64 16.47 9.32 -0.47
C LYS A 64 17.77 9.48 -1.25
N ALA A 65 18.55 8.41 -1.41
CA ALA A 65 19.77 8.42 -2.22
C ALA A 65 19.49 8.66 -3.72
N THR A 66 18.29 8.36 -4.21
CA THR A 66 17.86 8.66 -5.59
C THR A 66 17.15 10.01 -5.71
N GLY A 67 17.13 10.83 -4.66
CA GLY A 67 16.55 12.18 -4.67
C GLY A 67 15.08 12.24 -4.26
N HIS A 68 14.46 11.12 -3.90
CA HIS A 68 13.08 11.10 -3.41
C HIS A 68 12.95 11.80 -2.07
N LYS A 69 11.79 12.40 -1.86
CA LYS A 69 11.42 13.07 -0.60
C LYS A 69 10.15 12.44 -0.04
N ASN A 70 10.13 12.22 1.27
CA ASN A 70 8.91 11.77 1.93
C ASN A 70 7.93 12.93 2.08
N ALA A 71 6.67 12.66 1.78
CA ALA A 71 5.54 13.56 2.00
C ALA A 71 4.45 12.80 2.76
N TYR A 72 3.46 13.52 3.27
CA TYR A 72 2.30 12.93 3.93
C TYR A 72 1.02 13.54 3.33
N PHE A 73 0.14 12.67 2.88
CA PHE A 73 -1.17 13.03 2.35
C PHE A 73 -2.28 12.55 3.30
N PRO A 74 -3.42 13.25 3.35
CA PRO A 74 -4.49 12.95 4.29
C PRO A 74 -5.03 11.53 4.17
N LEU A 75 -5.47 10.99 5.32
CA LEU A 75 -6.11 9.69 5.43
C LEU A 75 -7.46 9.65 4.68
N PHE A 76 -8.20 10.75 4.72
CA PHE A 76 -9.54 10.84 4.17
C PHE A 76 -9.53 11.41 2.76
N ILE A 77 -10.26 10.76 1.86
CA ILE A 77 -10.43 11.19 0.47
C ILE A 77 -11.92 11.50 0.27
N PRO A 78 -12.26 12.70 -0.22
CA PRO A 78 -13.65 13.05 -0.58
C PRO A 78 -14.19 12.15 -1.68
N GLU A 79 -15.47 11.79 -1.60
CA GLU A 79 -16.12 10.88 -2.54
C GLU A 79 -16.02 11.32 -4.00
N HIS A 80 -16.14 12.63 -4.26
CA HIS A 80 -16.08 13.17 -5.62
C HIS A 80 -14.73 12.91 -6.32
N LEU A 81 -13.63 12.79 -5.57
CA LEU A 81 -12.32 12.45 -6.14
C LEU A 81 -12.26 10.98 -6.58
N LEU A 82 -12.89 10.08 -5.83
CA LEU A 82 -12.95 8.66 -6.20
C LEU A 82 -13.88 8.40 -7.39
N GLN A 83 -14.95 9.18 -7.53
CA GLN A 83 -15.85 9.07 -8.68
C GLN A 83 -15.14 9.41 -9.98
N LYS A 84 -14.27 10.42 -9.97
CA LYS A 84 -13.42 10.74 -11.13
C LYS A 84 -12.51 9.58 -11.56
N GLU A 85 -12.04 8.79 -10.60
CA GLU A 85 -11.22 7.60 -10.90
C GLU A 85 -12.04 6.45 -11.50
N LYS A 86 -13.27 6.25 -11.03
CA LYS A 86 -14.17 5.21 -11.59
C LYS A 86 -14.44 5.42 -13.07
N ASP A 87 -14.55 6.65 -13.51
CA ASP A 87 -14.77 7.02 -14.90
C ASP A 87 -13.54 6.74 -15.78
N HIS A 88 -12.35 6.61 -15.16
CA HIS A 88 -11.08 6.37 -15.86
C HIS A 88 -10.58 4.92 -15.76
N VAL A 89 -11.06 4.16 -14.77
CA VAL A 89 -10.59 2.78 -14.51
C VAL A 89 -11.79 1.83 -14.41
N GLU A 90 -12.20 1.27 -15.54
CA GLU A 90 -13.17 0.17 -15.56
C GLU A 90 -12.64 -1.02 -14.72
N GLY A 91 -13.35 -1.37 -13.68
CA GLY A 91 -13.12 -2.59 -12.89
C GLY A 91 -12.32 -2.43 -11.60
N PHE A 92 -11.88 -1.23 -11.23
CA PHE A 92 -11.30 -0.97 -9.93
C PHE A 92 -12.29 -0.20 -9.05
N ALA A 93 -13.19 -0.93 -8.38
CA ALA A 93 -13.93 -0.40 -7.25
C ALA A 93 -13.43 -1.11 -6.00
N PRO A 94 -12.38 -0.60 -5.31
CA PRO A 94 -12.01 -1.17 -4.03
C PRO A 94 -13.18 -1.04 -3.09
N GLU A 95 -13.50 -2.12 -2.36
CA GLU A 95 -14.42 -2.00 -1.24
C GLU A 95 -13.76 -1.06 -0.23
N VAL A 96 -14.29 0.14 -0.06
CA VAL A 96 -13.73 1.19 0.80
C VAL A 96 -14.53 1.34 2.09
N ALA A 97 -13.86 1.75 3.15
CA ALA A 97 -14.51 2.18 4.37
C ALA A 97 -14.98 3.63 4.22
N TRP A 98 -16.28 3.87 4.45
CA TRP A 98 -16.89 5.19 4.34
C TRP A 98 -17.04 5.85 5.71
N VAL A 99 -16.65 7.12 5.79
CA VAL A 99 -16.94 8.01 6.89
C VAL A 99 -18.07 8.92 6.48
N THR A 100 -19.20 8.83 7.19
CA THR A 100 -20.46 9.51 6.86
C THR A 100 -20.82 10.60 7.85
N GLN A 101 -20.14 10.65 9.01
CA GLN A 101 -20.37 11.64 10.04
C GLN A 101 -19.09 12.00 10.77
N GLY A 102 -19.02 13.22 11.26
CA GLY A 102 -17.97 13.75 12.13
C GLY A 102 -18.57 14.14 13.49
N GLY A 103 -18.19 13.43 14.56
CA GLY A 103 -18.92 13.55 15.82
C GLY A 103 -20.37 13.08 15.65
N GLU A 104 -21.33 13.93 16.02
CA GLU A 104 -22.77 13.64 15.90
C GLU A 104 -23.40 14.17 14.60
N GLU A 105 -22.66 14.96 13.81
CA GLU A 105 -23.16 15.57 12.58
C GLU A 105 -22.83 14.76 11.35
N LYS A 106 -23.82 14.64 10.44
CA LYS A 106 -23.60 14.04 9.13
C LYS A 106 -22.73 14.96 8.27
N LEU A 107 -21.77 14.38 7.57
CA LEU A 107 -20.96 15.10 6.60
C LEU A 107 -21.81 15.48 5.38
N ALA A 108 -21.58 16.67 4.84
CA ALA A 108 -22.21 17.12 3.58
C ALA A 108 -21.78 16.23 2.39
N GLU A 109 -20.56 15.71 2.42
CA GLU A 109 -20.01 14.76 1.48
C GLU A 109 -19.35 13.63 2.25
N ARG A 110 -19.54 12.39 1.79
CA ARG A 110 -18.88 11.23 2.39
C ARG A 110 -17.37 11.28 2.11
N LEU A 111 -16.62 10.80 3.09
CA LEU A 111 -15.19 10.60 2.93
C LEU A 111 -14.90 9.11 2.93
N CYS A 112 -13.92 8.66 2.16
CA CYS A 112 -13.41 7.31 2.31
C CYS A 112 -12.10 7.31 3.06
N VAL A 113 -11.86 6.26 3.83
CA VAL A 113 -10.52 5.95 4.31
C VAL A 113 -9.71 5.47 3.11
N ARG A 114 -8.55 6.06 2.87
CA ARG A 114 -7.76 5.85 1.65
C ARG A 114 -7.47 4.37 1.36
N PRO A 115 -7.86 3.84 0.22
CA PRO A 115 -7.42 2.53 -0.28
C PRO A 115 -6.08 2.62 -1.04
N THR A 116 -5.73 3.81 -1.45
CA THR A 116 -4.50 4.34 -2.04
C THR A 116 -4.57 5.86 -1.97
N SER A 117 -3.44 6.54 -2.01
CA SER A 117 -3.42 8.01 -2.03
C SER A 117 -3.31 8.60 -3.44
N GLU A 118 -3.29 7.79 -4.49
CA GLU A 118 -3.08 8.22 -5.88
C GLU A 118 -3.96 9.40 -6.26
N THR A 119 -5.27 9.32 -5.99
CA THR A 119 -6.25 10.34 -6.38
C THR A 119 -5.95 11.71 -5.74
N ILE A 120 -5.69 11.71 -4.42
CA ILE A 120 -5.40 12.96 -3.72
C ILE A 120 -4.02 13.51 -4.10
N ILE A 121 -3.03 12.64 -4.30
CA ILE A 121 -1.69 13.03 -4.74
C ILE A 121 -1.76 13.66 -6.13
N CYS A 122 -2.43 13.02 -7.09
CA CYS A 122 -2.61 13.57 -8.44
C CYS A 122 -3.36 14.90 -8.43
N SER A 123 -4.38 15.04 -7.57
CA SER A 123 -5.09 16.30 -7.40
C SER A 123 -4.18 17.42 -6.88
N MET A 124 -3.25 17.10 -5.97
CA MET A 124 -2.30 18.10 -5.47
C MET A 124 -1.21 18.40 -6.50
N TYR A 125 -0.70 17.41 -7.22
CA TYR A 125 0.28 17.61 -8.29
C TYR A 125 -0.24 18.53 -9.39
N SER A 126 -1.52 18.40 -9.75
CA SER A 126 -2.14 19.29 -10.74
C SER A 126 -2.17 20.77 -10.30
N LYS A 127 -2.04 21.05 -9.01
CA LYS A 127 -1.93 22.41 -8.45
C LYS A 127 -0.49 22.86 -8.29
N TRP A 128 0.41 21.92 -7.95
CA TRP A 128 1.81 22.26 -7.65
C TRP A 128 2.66 22.39 -8.90
N ILE A 129 2.38 21.59 -9.94
CA ILE A 129 3.10 21.65 -11.22
C ILE A 129 2.52 22.77 -12.05
N GLN A 130 3.21 23.91 -12.10
CA GLN A 130 2.84 25.08 -12.88
C GLN A 130 3.68 25.21 -14.17
N SER A 131 4.86 24.59 -14.17
CA SER A 131 5.76 24.60 -15.32
C SER A 131 6.64 23.35 -15.36
N TYR A 132 7.33 23.14 -16.49
CA TYR A 132 8.33 22.06 -16.61
C TYR A 132 9.48 22.17 -15.59
N ARG A 133 9.70 23.35 -15.01
CA ARG A 133 10.74 23.57 -13.99
C ARG A 133 10.40 22.95 -12.63
N ASP A 134 9.13 22.61 -12.42
CA ASP A 134 8.65 21.95 -11.22
C ASP A 134 8.84 20.43 -11.28
N LEU A 135 9.33 19.93 -12.42
CA LEU A 135 9.56 18.52 -12.68
C LEU A 135 11.07 18.18 -12.63
N PRO A 136 11.44 16.95 -12.28
CA PRO A 136 10.53 15.88 -11.81
C PRO A 136 10.09 16.09 -10.36
N LEU A 137 8.85 15.67 -10.03
CA LEU A 137 8.43 15.47 -8.64
C LEU A 137 8.68 14.02 -8.25
N LEU A 138 9.45 13.81 -7.20
CA LEU A 138 9.84 12.49 -6.70
C LEU A 138 9.41 12.36 -5.24
N TYR A 139 8.14 12.02 -5.00
CA TYR A 139 7.63 11.91 -3.66
C TYR A 139 7.24 10.48 -3.31
N ASN A 140 7.53 10.14 -2.06
CA ASN A 140 7.20 8.88 -1.42
C ASN A 140 6.36 9.14 -0.18
N GLN A 141 5.47 8.23 0.14
CA GLN A 141 4.70 8.24 1.37
C GLN A 141 4.77 6.88 2.05
N TRP A 142 5.12 6.88 3.33
CA TRP A 142 4.92 5.75 4.23
C TRP A 142 3.59 5.94 4.95
N ALA A 143 2.68 4.99 4.79
CA ALA A 143 1.33 5.16 5.29
C ALA A 143 0.63 3.81 5.51
N ASN A 144 -0.50 3.85 6.19
CA ASN A 144 -1.48 2.79 6.15
C ASN A 144 -2.52 3.03 5.06
N VAL A 145 -3.14 1.97 4.58
CA VAL A 145 -4.32 2.01 3.71
C VAL A 145 -5.35 1.01 4.17
N VAL A 146 -6.60 1.24 3.82
CA VAL A 146 -7.71 0.37 4.16
C VAL A 146 -8.41 -0.12 2.89
N ARG A 147 -8.43 -1.43 2.70
CA ARG A 147 -9.19 -2.12 1.66
C ARG A 147 -10.12 -3.11 2.32
N TRP A 148 -11.43 -2.90 2.22
CA TRP A 148 -12.41 -3.68 2.96
C TRP A 148 -12.54 -5.09 2.41
N GLU A 149 -11.58 -5.94 2.80
CA GLU A 149 -11.43 -7.30 2.28
C GLU A 149 -12.38 -8.28 2.96
N LYS A 150 -13.05 -9.12 2.17
CA LYS A 150 -13.96 -10.16 2.71
C LYS A 150 -13.22 -11.32 3.35
N ASN A 151 -12.11 -11.73 2.73
CA ASN A 151 -11.28 -12.83 3.17
C ASN A 151 -9.89 -12.31 3.52
N THR A 152 -9.52 -12.41 4.77
CA THR A 152 -8.25 -11.89 5.28
C THR A 152 -7.32 -12.99 5.74
N ARG A 153 -6.02 -12.73 5.67
CA ARG A 153 -4.96 -13.60 6.17
C ARG A 153 -3.78 -12.75 6.68
N PRO A 154 -3.24 -13.02 7.86
CA PRO A 154 -2.15 -12.24 8.43
C PRO A 154 -1.02 -11.98 7.45
N PHE A 155 -0.54 -10.75 7.37
CA PHE A 155 0.46 -10.19 6.46
C PHE A 155 0.18 -10.31 4.96
N LEU A 156 -0.52 -11.33 4.49
CA LEU A 156 -0.77 -11.53 3.05
C LEU A 156 -1.95 -10.74 2.52
N ARG A 157 -3.00 -10.62 3.32
CA ARG A 157 -4.23 -9.92 2.94
C ARG A 157 -5.01 -9.48 4.17
N THR A 158 -4.87 -8.24 4.55
CA THR A 158 -5.58 -7.63 5.68
C THR A 158 -6.41 -6.45 5.22
N SER A 159 -7.43 -6.08 6.00
CA SER A 159 -8.26 -4.91 5.66
C SER A 159 -7.49 -3.61 5.84
N GLU A 160 -6.62 -3.53 6.84
CA GLU A 160 -5.67 -2.45 7.02
C GLU A 160 -4.26 -3.00 6.94
N PHE A 161 -3.35 -2.30 6.26
CA PHE A 161 -1.95 -2.66 6.18
C PHE A 161 -1.06 -1.44 5.99
N LEU A 162 0.19 -1.59 6.40
CA LEU A 162 1.24 -0.62 6.17
C LEU A 162 1.85 -0.86 4.80
N TRP A 163 2.16 0.21 4.11
CA TRP A 163 2.84 0.13 2.83
C TRP A 163 3.69 1.37 2.54
N GLN A 164 4.33 1.34 1.41
CA GLN A 164 4.96 2.47 0.77
C GLN A 164 4.26 2.71 -0.57
N GLU A 165 4.02 3.96 -0.90
CA GLU A 165 3.60 4.38 -2.23
C GLU A 165 4.45 5.56 -2.70
N GLY A 166 5.11 5.38 -3.84
CA GLY A 166 5.84 6.42 -4.53
C GLY A 166 5.04 6.92 -5.70
N HIS A 167 4.86 8.22 -5.77
CA HIS A 167 4.19 8.87 -6.90
C HIS A 167 5.14 9.91 -7.46
N THR A 168 5.49 9.75 -8.75
CA THR A 168 6.42 10.63 -9.43
C THR A 168 5.76 11.25 -10.65
N ALA A 169 6.20 12.45 -11.01
CA ALA A 169 5.76 13.13 -12.21
C ALA A 169 6.99 13.61 -12.98
N HIS A 170 6.99 13.40 -14.29
CA HIS A 170 8.12 13.64 -15.19
C HIS A 170 7.69 14.46 -16.39
N ALA A 171 8.64 15.10 -17.06
CA ALA A 171 8.37 15.89 -18.23
C ALA A 171 8.11 15.02 -19.47
N THR A 172 8.76 13.85 -19.56
CA THR A 172 8.64 12.94 -20.69
C THR A 172 8.31 11.51 -20.26
N ALA A 173 7.85 10.69 -21.20
CA ALA A 173 7.56 9.28 -20.96
C ALA A 173 8.85 8.50 -20.71
N GLU A 174 9.94 8.87 -21.37
CA GLU A 174 11.24 8.25 -21.23
C GLU A 174 11.77 8.43 -19.81
N GLU A 175 11.72 9.65 -19.27
CA GLU A 175 12.10 9.94 -17.88
C GLU A 175 11.26 9.12 -16.88
N ALA A 176 9.96 8.99 -17.12
CA ALA A 176 9.06 8.19 -16.28
C ALA A 176 9.40 6.70 -16.34
N GLN A 177 9.81 6.19 -17.52
CA GLN A 177 10.23 4.82 -17.69
C GLN A 177 11.55 4.54 -16.96
N GLU A 178 12.54 5.40 -17.14
CA GLU A 178 13.82 5.30 -16.43
C GLU A 178 13.64 5.29 -14.90
N GLU A 179 12.76 6.14 -14.39
CA GLU A 179 12.46 6.17 -12.97
C GLU A 179 11.77 4.90 -12.49
N THR A 180 10.85 4.35 -13.28
CA THR A 180 10.18 3.08 -12.97
C THR A 180 11.19 1.94 -12.87
N GLU A 181 12.13 1.86 -13.81
CA GLU A 181 13.18 0.85 -13.83
C GLU A 181 14.15 1.02 -12.66
N ARG A 182 14.53 2.26 -12.34
CA ARG A 182 15.36 2.60 -11.17
C ARG A 182 14.71 2.15 -9.86
N MET A 183 13.42 2.44 -9.67
CA MET A 183 12.71 2.04 -8.45
C MET A 183 12.51 0.53 -8.36
N LEU A 184 12.32 -0.14 -9.49
CA LEU A 184 12.31 -1.60 -9.55
C LEU A 184 13.67 -2.17 -9.08
N GLU A 185 14.78 -1.65 -9.58
CA GLU A 185 16.12 -2.13 -9.20
C GLU A 185 16.43 -1.84 -7.72
N VAL A 186 16.05 -0.68 -7.20
CA VAL A 186 16.16 -0.36 -5.77
C VAL A 186 15.41 -1.40 -4.92
N THR A 187 14.19 -1.73 -5.31
CA THR A 187 13.37 -2.71 -4.60
C THR A 187 13.96 -4.13 -4.71
N VAL A 188 14.35 -4.55 -5.90
CA VAL A 188 14.97 -5.86 -6.14
C VAL A 188 16.28 -5.99 -5.36
N THR A 189 17.07 -4.93 -5.28
CA THR A 189 18.32 -4.92 -4.53
C THR A 189 18.07 -5.13 -3.04
N LEU A 190 17.07 -4.46 -2.45
CA LEU A 190 16.68 -4.70 -1.06
C LEU A 190 16.36 -6.18 -0.82
N TRP A 191 15.50 -6.76 -1.67
CA TRP A 191 15.10 -8.16 -1.53
C TRP A 191 16.28 -9.13 -1.65
N ARG A 192 17.21 -8.87 -2.55
CA ARG A 192 18.39 -9.74 -2.76
C ARG A 192 19.44 -9.57 -1.67
N THR A 193 19.75 -8.35 -1.27
CA THR A 193 20.89 -8.08 -0.38
C THR A 193 20.52 -8.14 1.09
N CYS A 194 19.36 -7.58 1.48
CA CYS A 194 18.96 -7.49 2.88
C CYS A 194 18.08 -8.69 3.29
N LEU A 195 17.13 -9.09 2.44
CA LEU A 195 16.22 -10.17 2.75
C LEU A 195 16.67 -11.53 2.19
N GLN A 196 17.70 -11.55 1.35
CA GLN A 196 18.32 -12.75 0.75
C GLN A 196 17.33 -13.64 -0.02
N PHE A 197 16.26 -13.04 -0.59
CA PHE A 197 15.34 -13.77 -1.44
C PHE A 197 15.85 -13.87 -2.88
N PRO A 198 15.81 -15.05 -3.50
CA PRO A 198 16.12 -15.19 -4.92
C PRO A 198 14.98 -14.63 -5.76
N LEU A 199 15.13 -13.39 -6.21
CA LEU A 199 14.17 -12.73 -7.09
C LEU A 199 14.70 -12.65 -8.52
N SER A 200 13.81 -12.87 -9.50
CA SER A 200 13.97 -12.47 -10.88
C SER A 200 12.99 -11.35 -11.21
N ALA A 201 13.46 -10.29 -11.85
CA ALA A 201 12.57 -9.30 -12.44
C ALA A 201 11.84 -9.93 -13.63
N ALA A 202 10.54 -9.70 -13.71
CA ALA A 202 9.74 -10.16 -14.84
C ALA A 202 8.72 -9.08 -15.20
N GLU A 203 8.50 -8.89 -16.49
CA GLU A 203 7.38 -8.07 -16.95
C GLU A 203 6.06 -8.75 -16.63
N ARG A 204 5.08 -7.94 -16.25
CA ARG A 204 3.73 -8.43 -16.01
C ARG A 204 3.11 -8.90 -17.32
N ALA A 205 2.62 -10.12 -17.36
CA ALA A 205 2.00 -10.65 -18.59
C ALA A 205 0.88 -9.73 -19.09
N LYS A 206 0.89 -9.40 -20.39
CA LYS A 206 -0.05 -8.45 -21.03
C LYS A 206 -1.53 -8.71 -20.72
N LYS A 207 -1.94 -9.95 -20.50
CA LYS A 207 -3.32 -10.32 -20.13
C LYS A 207 -3.73 -9.94 -18.69
N ARG A 208 -2.77 -9.59 -17.82
CA ARG A 208 -2.98 -9.13 -16.43
C ARG A 208 -2.65 -7.67 -16.22
N ASN A 209 -2.22 -6.96 -17.24
CA ASN A 209 -2.10 -5.52 -17.13
C ASN A 209 -3.51 -4.97 -16.88
N LEU A 210 -3.68 -4.26 -15.78
CA LEU A 210 -4.75 -3.27 -15.65
C LEU A 210 -4.70 -2.50 -16.97
N ARG A 211 -5.79 -2.51 -17.73
CA ARG A 211 -5.88 -1.99 -19.11
C ARG A 211 -4.94 -0.81 -19.30
N GLU A 212 -4.04 -0.93 -20.27
CA GLU A 212 -3.12 0.13 -20.63
C GLU A 212 -3.92 1.43 -20.69
N ARG A 213 -3.56 2.41 -19.90
CA ARG A 213 -4.06 3.78 -20.08
C ARG A 213 -3.63 4.19 -21.47
N LYS A 214 -4.56 4.15 -22.41
CA LYS A 214 -4.29 4.46 -23.82
C LYS A 214 -3.93 5.93 -24.06
N GLN A 215 -3.94 6.78 -23.01
CA GLN A 215 -3.49 8.15 -23.14
C GLN A 215 -2.84 8.64 -21.83
N PRO A 216 -1.66 9.28 -21.90
CA PRO A 216 -1.13 10.06 -20.79
C PRO A 216 -2.13 11.19 -20.48
N ILE A 217 -2.27 11.53 -19.21
CA ILE A 217 -3.06 12.69 -18.79
C ILE A 217 -2.45 13.90 -19.50
N PRO A 218 -3.19 14.61 -20.38
CA PRO A 218 -2.62 15.78 -21.04
C PRO A 218 -2.38 16.84 -19.99
N LEU A 219 -1.12 17.17 -19.75
CA LEU A 219 -0.76 18.41 -19.08
C LEU A 219 -1.36 19.54 -19.91
N ARG A 220 -2.32 20.27 -19.36
CA ARG A 220 -2.80 21.49 -20.02
C ARG A 220 -1.61 22.43 -20.19
N ARG A 221 -1.37 22.80 -21.44
CA ARG A 221 -0.42 23.86 -21.78
C ARG A 221 -0.89 25.20 -21.25
#